data_83635a9a35e4633a63a55c417a2a1c31
#
_entry.id   83635a9a35e4633a63a55c417a2a1c31
#
_cell.length_a   1.000
_cell.length_b   1.000
_cell.length_c   1.000
_cell.angle_alpha   90.00
_cell.angle_beta   90.00
_cell.angle_gamma   90.00
#
_symmetry.space_group_name_H-M   'P 1'
#
loop_
_entity.id
_entity.type
_entity.pdbx_description
1 polymer ?
#
loop_
_entity_poly.entity_id
_entity_poly.type
_entity_poly.pdbx_seq_one_letter_code
_entity_poly.pdbx_strand_id
1 'polypeptide(L)'
;ASAYNVQFRGARPVFIDALSFRPYREGEYWAAHQQFCDQFLNPLLLRALGGVDFNAWYRGNLEGIPSADLDRLLPWFRKLSWRVLTHVTLPVKLQSGTRQKTASRLDAAAARRLPRASLGHLVRGLRTWIAALSPPTGKRSAWSLYESENSYDGDAKSLKQDFTRRFAAAAKPAILWDIGCNTG
;
A
#
# COMPACT_ATOMS: atom_id res chain seq x y z
N ALA A 1 1.42 -13.24 3.12
CA ALA A 1 2.15 -12.63 1.99
C ALA A 1 2.79 -11.33 2.44
N SER A 2 4.10 -11.24 2.39
CA SER A 2 4.86 -10.03 2.75
C SER A 2 5.02 -9.12 1.52
N ALA A 3 4.99 -7.81 1.73
CA ALA A 3 5.27 -6.83 0.69
C ALA A 3 6.71 -6.96 0.15
N TYR A 4 7.63 -7.47 0.96
CA TYR A 4 9.03 -7.73 0.56
C TYR A 4 9.16 -8.90 -0.42
N ASN A 5 8.13 -9.73 -0.54
CA ASN A 5 8.07 -10.82 -1.50
C ASN A 5 7.43 -10.38 -2.83
N VAL A 6 7.24 -9.08 -3.04
CA VAL A 6 6.83 -8.52 -4.32
C VAL A 6 8.05 -7.93 -5.01
N GLN A 7 8.42 -8.50 -6.14
CA GLN A 7 9.48 -8.02 -7.02
C GLN A 7 8.88 -7.46 -8.30
N PHE A 8 9.66 -6.74 -9.08
CA PHE A 8 9.19 -6.16 -10.34
C PHE A 8 9.96 -6.73 -11.53
N ARG A 9 9.21 -7.13 -12.55
CA ARG A 9 9.75 -7.48 -13.86
C ARG A 9 9.34 -6.39 -14.85
N GLY A 10 10.24 -5.45 -15.11
CA GLY A 10 9.86 -4.16 -15.69
C GLY A 10 8.89 -3.42 -14.76
N ALA A 11 7.76 -2.98 -15.27
CA ALA A 11 6.70 -2.34 -14.47
C ALA A 11 5.68 -3.32 -13.86
N ARG A 12 5.82 -4.63 -14.11
CA ARG A 12 4.86 -5.64 -13.65
C ARG A 12 5.28 -6.20 -12.29
N PRO A 13 4.44 -6.07 -11.23
CA PRO A 13 4.72 -6.69 -9.94
C PRO A 13 4.55 -8.21 -10.04
N VAL A 14 5.45 -8.94 -9.41
CA VAL A 14 5.46 -10.41 -9.33
C VAL A 14 5.67 -10.81 -7.87
N PHE A 15 4.78 -11.63 -7.35
CA PHE A 15 4.95 -12.24 -6.04
C PHE A 15 5.86 -13.46 -6.16
N ILE A 16 6.95 -13.49 -5.40
CA ILE A 16 8.02 -14.48 -5.56
C ILE A 16 8.01 -15.62 -4.53
N ASP A 17 7.25 -15.50 -3.45
CA ASP A 17 7.17 -16.52 -2.40
C ASP A 17 6.11 -17.57 -2.75
N ALA A 18 6.48 -18.49 -3.63
CA ALA A 18 5.61 -19.56 -4.07
C ALA A 18 5.26 -20.55 -2.94
N LEU A 19 6.11 -20.68 -1.93
CA LEU A 19 5.89 -21.60 -0.81
C LEU A 19 4.83 -21.12 0.17
N SER A 20 4.49 -19.85 0.15
CA SER A 20 3.37 -19.30 0.95
C SER A 20 1.99 -19.66 0.40
N PHE A 21 1.90 -20.17 -0.83
CA PHE A 21 0.62 -20.59 -1.39
C PHE A 21 0.27 -22.01 -0.95
N ARG A 22 -0.97 -22.19 -0.56
CA ARG A 22 -1.55 -23.50 -0.30
C ARG A 22 -2.97 -23.58 -0.89
N PRO A 23 -3.44 -24.77 -1.23
CA PRO A 23 -4.82 -24.95 -1.64
C PRO A 23 -5.80 -24.46 -0.57
N TYR A 24 -6.85 -23.77 -1.00
CA TYR A 24 -7.93 -23.40 -0.10
C TYR A 24 -8.69 -24.65 0.37
N ARG A 25 -8.98 -24.71 1.66
CA ARG A 25 -9.88 -25.73 2.24
C ARG A 25 -11.23 -25.11 2.54
N GLU A 26 -12.30 -25.80 2.17
CA GLU A 26 -13.65 -25.28 2.35
C GLU A 26 -13.95 -24.94 3.81
N GLY A 27 -14.42 -23.73 4.02
CA GLY A 27 -14.75 -23.22 5.36
C GLY A 27 -13.60 -22.54 6.10
N GLU A 28 -12.37 -22.52 5.55
CA GLU A 28 -11.26 -21.82 6.19
C GLU A 28 -11.39 -20.31 6.07
N TYR A 29 -11.01 -19.61 7.13
CA TYR A 29 -10.75 -18.18 7.07
C TYR A 29 -9.45 -17.90 6.33
N TRP A 30 -9.37 -16.75 5.70
CA TRP A 30 -8.14 -16.29 5.09
C TRP A 30 -7.10 -15.96 6.16
N ALA A 31 -6.23 -16.93 6.47
CA ALA A 31 -5.22 -16.82 7.52
C ALA A 31 -4.26 -15.61 7.31
N ALA A 32 -4.00 -15.23 6.05
CA ALA A 32 -3.13 -14.10 5.74
C ALA A 32 -3.84 -12.74 5.75
N HIS A 33 -5.13 -12.66 6.12
CA HIS A 33 -5.90 -11.41 6.06
C HIS A 33 -5.28 -10.29 6.90
N GLN A 34 -4.89 -10.59 8.15
CA GLN A 34 -4.26 -9.62 9.04
C GLN A 34 -2.96 -9.08 8.43
N GLN A 35 -2.07 -9.97 8.00
CA GLN A 35 -0.81 -9.59 7.40
C GLN A 35 -1.00 -8.78 6.11
N PHE A 36 -2.00 -9.15 5.30
CA PHE A 36 -2.36 -8.37 4.12
C PHE A 36 -2.84 -6.96 4.49
N CYS A 37 -3.66 -6.85 5.54
CA CYS A 37 -4.08 -5.54 6.02
C CYS A 37 -2.88 -4.71 6.48
N ASP A 38 -2.04 -5.25 7.35
CA ASP A 38 -0.93 -4.52 7.93
C ASP A 38 0.12 -4.09 6.88
N GLN A 39 0.39 -4.95 5.90
CA GLN A 39 1.46 -4.70 4.92
C GLN A 39 1.00 -4.01 3.63
N PHE A 40 -0.26 -4.11 3.24
CA PHE A 40 -0.73 -3.54 1.97
C PHE A 40 -1.88 -2.56 2.16
N LEU A 41 -2.95 -2.98 2.84
CA LEU A 41 -4.15 -2.16 2.93
C LEU A 41 -3.94 -0.94 3.83
N ASN A 42 -3.42 -1.12 5.03
CA ASN A 42 -3.26 -0.06 6.03
C ASN A 42 -2.33 1.08 5.57
N PRO A 43 -1.19 0.83 4.92
CA PRO A 43 -0.38 1.88 4.31
C PRO A 43 -1.16 2.71 3.27
N LEU A 44 -1.92 2.04 2.41
CA LEU A 44 -2.74 2.72 1.40
C LEU A 44 -3.85 3.55 2.04
N LEU A 45 -4.50 3.04 3.08
CA LEU A 45 -5.54 3.77 3.83
C LEU A 45 -4.97 4.95 4.60
N LEU A 46 -3.80 4.81 5.23
CA LEU A 46 -3.12 5.90 5.90
C LEU A 46 -2.86 7.04 4.92
N ARG A 47 -2.38 6.73 3.72
CA ARG A 47 -2.14 7.73 2.68
C ARG A 47 -3.45 8.31 2.13
N ALA A 48 -4.39 7.46 1.72
CA ALA A 48 -5.60 7.90 1.02
C ALA A 48 -6.62 8.60 1.94
N LEU A 49 -6.78 8.12 3.17
CA LEU A 49 -7.80 8.61 4.11
C LEU A 49 -7.22 9.53 5.18
N GLY A 50 -5.99 9.27 5.62
CA GLY A 50 -5.29 10.07 6.63
C GLY A 50 -4.42 11.17 6.05
N GLY A 51 -4.08 11.11 4.76
CA GLY A 51 -3.18 12.08 4.11
C GLY A 51 -1.72 11.99 4.60
N VAL A 52 -1.35 10.93 5.29
CA VAL A 52 -0.02 10.73 5.87
C VAL A 52 0.80 9.77 5.01
N ASP A 53 2.04 10.12 4.74
CA ASP A 53 2.96 9.26 3.99
C ASP A 53 3.42 8.09 4.85
N PHE A 54 3.36 6.89 4.29
CA PHE A 54 3.68 5.65 5.01
C PHE A 54 5.16 5.22 4.88
N ASN A 55 5.93 5.83 3.99
CA ASN A 55 7.27 5.37 3.64
C ASN A 55 8.25 5.34 4.83
N ALA A 56 8.20 6.36 5.70
CA ALA A 56 9.04 6.42 6.87
C ALA A 56 8.69 5.31 7.88
N TRP A 57 7.39 5.05 8.06
CA TRP A 57 6.90 3.97 8.90
C TRP A 57 7.35 2.60 8.39
N TYR A 58 7.18 2.38 7.09
CA TYR A 58 7.54 1.12 6.43
C TYR A 58 9.04 0.80 6.55
N ARG A 59 9.89 1.82 6.49
CA ARG A 59 11.33 1.64 6.72
C ARG A 59 11.69 1.28 8.16
N GLY A 60 10.89 1.72 9.11
CA GLY A 60 11.10 1.45 10.54
C GLY A 60 10.41 0.20 11.06
N ASN A 61 9.46 -0.37 10.31
CA ASN A 61 8.68 -1.53 10.75
C ASN A 61 8.39 -2.48 9.60
N LEU A 62 9.12 -3.61 9.59
CA LEU A 62 8.99 -4.64 8.55
C LEU A 62 7.63 -5.35 8.54
N GLU A 63 6.92 -5.33 9.66
CA GLU A 63 5.58 -5.92 9.79
C GLU A 63 4.47 -5.04 9.17
N GLY A 64 4.82 -3.84 8.72
CA GLY A 64 3.88 -2.89 8.15
C GLY A 64 3.23 -1.97 9.17
N ILE A 65 2.00 -1.55 8.94
CA ILE A 65 1.24 -0.66 9.84
C ILE A 65 0.15 -1.46 10.53
N PRO A 66 0.27 -1.71 11.85
CA PRO A 66 -0.76 -2.43 12.59
C PRO A 66 -2.12 -1.74 12.49
N SER A 67 -3.20 -2.53 12.34
CA SER A 67 -4.56 -1.98 12.24
C SER A 67 -4.95 -1.14 13.46
N ALA A 68 -4.41 -1.45 14.65
CA ALA A 68 -4.62 -0.65 15.86
C ALA A 68 -4.04 0.76 15.77
N ASP A 69 -2.87 0.91 15.14
CA ASP A 69 -2.23 2.20 14.96
C ASP A 69 -2.91 3.01 13.86
N LEU A 70 -3.30 2.34 12.77
CA LEU A 70 -4.11 2.99 11.74
C LEU A 70 -5.44 3.48 12.32
N ASP A 71 -6.13 2.67 13.13
CA ASP A 71 -7.40 3.07 13.75
C ASP A 71 -7.23 4.31 14.62
N ARG A 72 -6.15 4.45 15.37
CA ARG A 72 -5.85 5.66 16.17
C ARG A 72 -5.61 6.89 15.31
N LEU A 73 -4.92 6.73 14.18
CA LEU A 73 -4.52 7.82 13.29
C LEU A 73 -5.64 8.33 12.38
N LEU A 74 -6.60 7.47 12.04
CA LEU A 74 -7.70 7.87 11.16
C LEU A 74 -8.68 8.83 11.87
N PRO A 75 -9.13 9.90 11.18
CA PRO A 75 -10.20 10.75 11.66
C PRO A 75 -11.48 9.94 11.93
N TRP A 76 -12.20 10.30 12.99
CA TRP A 76 -13.39 9.56 13.46
C TRP A 76 -14.44 9.36 12.37
N PHE A 77 -14.68 10.37 11.52
CA PHE A 77 -15.66 10.29 10.44
C PHE A 77 -15.27 9.29 9.34
N ARG A 78 -13.96 9.02 9.15
CA ARG A 78 -13.49 7.99 8.22
C ARG A 78 -13.77 6.58 8.74
N LYS A 79 -13.82 6.42 10.06
CA LYS A 79 -14.14 5.14 10.72
C LYS A 79 -15.61 4.74 10.55
N LEU A 80 -16.50 5.67 10.19
CA LEU A 80 -17.91 5.39 9.88
C LEU A 80 -18.10 4.65 8.54
N SER A 81 -17.09 4.61 7.69
CA SER A 81 -17.12 3.81 6.47
C SER A 81 -17.25 2.34 6.81
N TRP A 82 -18.24 1.65 6.24
CA TRP A 82 -18.44 0.21 6.44
C TRP A 82 -17.16 -0.61 6.16
N ARG A 83 -16.40 -0.23 5.15
CA ARG A 83 -15.15 -0.90 4.77
C ARG A 83 -14.06 -0.72 5.84
N VAL A 84 -13.87 0.50 6.34
CA VAL A 84 -12.93 0.76 7.43
C VAL A 84 -13.37 0.06 8.71
N LEU A 85 -14.66 0.11 9.02
CA LEU A 85 -15.22 -0.60 10.16
C LEU A 85 -14.92 -2.10 10.10
N THR A 86 -15.15 -2.73 8.95
CA THR A 86 -15.01 -4.18 8.78
C THR A 86 -13.56 -4.65 8.78
N HIS A 87 -12.66 -3.92 8.11
CA HIS A 87 -11.29 -4.38 7.88
C HIS A 87 -10.26 -3.79 8.86
N VAL A 88 -10.58 -2.69 9.54
CA VAL A 88 -9.67 -2.01 10.47
C VAL A 88 -10.24 -2.01 11.89
N THR A 89 -11.36 -1.31 12.12
CA THR A 89 -11.85 -1.02 13.47
C THR A 89 -12.39 -2.27 14.19
N LEU A 90 -13.19 -3.09 13.53
CA LEU A 90 -13.79 -4.28 14.15
C LEU A 90 -12.75 -5.34 14.54
N PRO A 91 -11.77 -5.70 13.67
CA PRO A 91 -10.68 -6.60 14.07
C PRO A 91 -9.92 -6.10 15.30
N VAL A 92 -9.62 -4.80 15.38
CA VAL A 92 -8.94 -4.20 16.55
C VAL A 92 -9.76 -4.36 17.82
N LYS A 93 -11.07 -4.06 17.77
CA LYS A 93 -11.96 -4.20 18.93
C LYS A 93 -12.12 -5.65 19.37
N LEU A 94 -12.17 -6.59 18.43
CA LEU A 94 -12.25 -8.01 18.74
C LEU A 94 -10.96 -8.51 19.40
N GLN A 95 -9.80 -8.12 18.91
CA GLN A 95 -8.49 -8.49 19.48
C GLN A 95 -8.31 -7.91 20.90
N SER A 96 -8.68 -6.66 21.12
CA SER A 96 -8.60 -6.03 22.46
C SER A 96 -9.57 -6.64 23.46
N GLY A 97 -10.76 -7.05 23.03
CA GLY A 97 -11.75 -7.74 23.86
C GLY A 97 -11.39 -9.20 24.21
N THR A 98 -10.58 -9.86 23.38
CA THR A 98 -10.22 -11.27 23.53
C THR A 98 -9.08 -11.50 24.53
N ARG A 99 -8.29 -10.47 24.86
CA ARG A 99 -7.29 -10.58 25.94
C ARG A 99 -7.87 -10.92 27.31
N GLN A 100 -9.17 -10.76 27.49
CA GLN A 100 -9.83 -10.96 28.77
C GLN A 100 -10.87 -12.10 28.82
N LYS A 101 -11.25 -12.71 27.72
CA LYS A 101 -12.26 -13.79 27.66
C LYS A 101 -11.85 -14.94 26.72
N THR A 102 -10.97 -15.75 27.20
CA THR A 102 -10.77 -17.21 27.11
C THR A 102 -11.38 -18.06 25.96
N ALA A 103 -10.59 -19.03 25.55
CA ALA A 103 -10.78 -20.24 24.74
C ALA A 103 -12.19 -20.57 24.16
N SER A 104 -13.27 -20.44 24.91
CA SER A 104 -14.63 -20.83 24.48
C SER A 104 -15.20 -19.96 23.31
N ARG A 105 -14.69 -18.75 23.12
CA ARG A 105 -15.10 -17.89 21.98
C ARG A 105 -14.27 -18.13 20.72
N LEU A 106 -13.06 -18.66 20.87
CA LEU A 106 -12.24 -19.08 19.72
C LEU A 106 -12.88 -20.30 19.05
N ASP A 107 -13.46 -21.21 19.82
CA ASP A 107 -14.18 -22.38 19.30
C ASP A 107 -15.49 -21.98 18.59
N ALA A 108 -16.21 -21.00 19.11
CA ALA A 108 -17.40 -20.47 18.46
C ALA A 108 -17.10 -19.64 17.18
N ALA A 109 -15.94 -18.98 17.13
CA ALA A 109 -15.48 -18.29 15.92
C ALA A 109 -14.93 -19.28 14.88
N ALA A 110 -14.24 -20.34 15.32
CA ALA A 110 -13.79 -21.44 14.48
C ALA A 110 -14.95 -22.27 13.88
N ALA A 111 -16.09 -22.30 14.57
CA ALA A 111 -17.31 -22.94 14.07
C ALA A 111 -18.01 -22.15 12.92
N ARG A 112 -17.68 -20.87 12.75
CA ARG A 112 -18.20 -20.07 11.61
C ARG A 112 -17.36 -20.34 10.38
N ARG A 113 -17.78 -21.30 9.59
CA ARG A 113 -17.16 -21.61 8.29
C ARG A 113 -17.33 -20.42 7.32
N LEU A 114 -16.24 -20.02 6.65
CA LEU A 114 -16.29 -19.04 5.58
C LEU A 114 -16.40 -19.78 4.25
N PRO A 115 -17.59 -19.83 3.59
CA PRO A 115 -17.71 -20.47 2.29
C PRO A 115 -16.78 -19.85 1.25
N ARG A 116 -16.31 -20.65 0.30
CA ARG A 116 -15.46 -20.19 -0.81
C ARG A 116 -16.03 -18.97 -1.55
N ALA A 117 -17.34 -18.96 -1.74
CA ALA A 117 -18.03 -17.83 -2.37
C ALA A 117 -17.85 -16.54 -1.55
N SER A 118 -17.98 -16.61 -0.22
CA SER A 118 -17.80 -15.46 0.69
C SER A 118 -16.35 -14.97 0.70
N LEU A 119 -15.37 -15.88 0.70
CA LEU A 119 -13.97 -15.51 0.52
C LEU A 119 -13.74 -14.79 -0.83
N GLY A 120 -14.31 -15.31 -1.90
CA GLY A 120 -14.26 -14.68 -3.23
C GLY A 120 -14.89 -13.28 -3.25
N HIS A 121 -16.01 -13.08 -2.54
CA HIS A 121 -16.63 -11.75 -2.39
C HIS A 121 -15.75 -10.79 -1.60
N LEU A 122 -15.16 -11.24 -0.50
CA LEU A 122 -14.22 -10.44 0.31
C LEU A 122 -13.03 -9.97 -0.52
N VAL A 123 -12.36 -10.86 -1.23
CA VAL A 123 -11.19 -10.54 -2.07
C VAL A 123 -11.55 -9.58 -3.21
N ARG A 124 -12.68 -9.82 -3.90
CA ARG A 124 -13.16 -8.89 -4.94
C ARG A 124 -13.52 -7.51 -4.35
N GLY A 125 -14.15 -7.49 -3.18
CA GLY A 125 -14.48 -6.25 -2.47
C GLY A 125 -13.24 -5.44 -2.11
N LEU A 126 -12.21 -6.09 -1.59
CA LEU A 126 -10.91 -5.48 -1.29
C LEU A 126 -10.25 -4.94 -2.57
N ARG A 127 -10.20 -5.73 -3.63
CA ARG A 127 -9.65 -5.30 -4.93
C ARG A 127 -10.34 -4.03 -5.43
N THR A 128 -11.67 -4.02 -5.46
CA THR A 128 -12.45 -2.86 -5.92
C THR A 128 -12.22 -1.65 -5.03
N TRP A 129 -12.13 -1.85 -3.72
CA TRP A 129 -11.86 -0.76 -2.80
C TRP A 129 -10.46 -0.17 -3.00
N ILE A 130 -9.43 -1.00 -3.07
CA ILE A 130 -8.05 -0.56 -3.29
C ILE A 130 -7.93 0.19 -4.62
N ALA A 131 -8.56 -0.31 -5.68
CA ALA A 131 -8.55 0.36 -6.99
C ALA A 131 -9.24 1.73 -6.98
N ALA A 132 -10.17 1.96 -6.06
CA ALA A 132 -10.89 3.23 -5.91
C ALA A 132 -10.20 4.20 -4.93
N LEU A 133 -9.12 3.78 -4.25
CA LEU A 133 -8.37 4.67 -3.37
C LEU A 133 -7.57 5.68 -4.21
N SER A 134 -7.74 6.95 -3.88
CA SER A 134 -6.96 8.04 -4.48
C SER A 134 -6.20 8.76 -3.38
N PRO A 135 -4.88 8.91 -3.48
CA PRO A 135 -4.14 9.73 -2.53
C PRO A 135 -4.58 11.19 -2.67
N PRO A 136 -4.59 11.98 -1.58
CA PRO A 136 -4.88 13.40 -1.67
C PRO A 136 -3.88 14.06 -2.62
N THR A 137 -4.40 14.75 -3.62
CA THR A 137 -3.62 15.61 -4.51
C THR A 137 -3.25 16.88 -3.76
N GLY A 138 -1.98 17.28 -3.76
CA GLY A 138 -1.62 18.63 -3.29
C GLY A 138 -0.54 18.73 -2.21
N LYS A 139 0.00 17.64 -1.68
CA LYS A 139 1.28 17.78 -0.96
C LYS A 139 2.39 17.98 -1.99
N ARG A 140 2.75 19.25 -2.20
CA ARG A 140 3.97 19.59 -2.94
C ARG A 140 5.15 19.02 -2.15
N SER A 141 5.93 18.14 -2.76
CA SER A 141 7.22 17.76 -2.21
C SER A 141 8.17 18.96 -2.34
N ALA A 142 9.25 19.00 -1.55
CA ALA A 142 10.31 20.00 -1.74
C ALA A 142 10.84 20.02 -3.19
N TRP A 143 10.67 18.93 -3.91
CA TRP A 143 11.12 18.77 -5.30
C TRP A 143 10.08 19.15 -6.35
N SER A 144 8.82 19.36 -5.98
CA SER A 144 7.74 19.67 -6.95
C SER A 144 7.86 21.07 -7.57
N LEU A 145 8.63 21.96 -6.96
CA LEU A 145 8.92 23.30 -7.46
C LEU A 145 10.38 23.41 -7.95
N TYR A 146 11.11 22.29 -8.00
CA TYR A 146 12.54 22.31 -8.33
C TYR A 146 12.82 22.98 -9.68
N GLU A 147 11.96 22.83 -10.66
CA GLU A 147 12.13 23.46 -11.97
C GLU A 147 12.04 24.99 -11.89
N SER A 148 11.20 25.53 -11.02
CA SER A 148 11.02 26.98 -10.84
C SER A 148 11.93 27.58 -9.77
N GLU A 149 12.43 26.77 -8.83
CA GLU A 149 13.19 27.21 -7.65
C GLU A 149 14.63 26.65 -7.64
N ASN A 150 15.14 26.17 -8.77
CA ASN A 150 16.51 25.69 -8.86
C ASN A 150 17.51 26.85 -9.04
N SER A 151 18.78 26.56 -8.77
CA SER A 151 19.89 27.50 -8.88
C SER A 151 20.44 27.67 -10.30
N TYR A 152 19.80 27.06 -11.31
CA TYR A 152 20.21 27.23 -12.70
C TYR A 152 19.73 28.58 -13.25
N ASP A 153 20.64 29.36 -13.78
CA ASP A 153 20.27 30.47 -14.65
C ASP A 153 19.80 29.97 -16.04
N GLY A 154 19.23 30.86 -16.84
CA GLY A 154 18.67 30.49 -18.15
C GLY A 154 19.72 29.87 -19.09
N ASP A 155 20.96 30.33 -18.97
CA ASP A 155 22.06 29.87 -19.83
C ASP A 155 22.52 28.47 -19.43
N ALA A 156 22.64 28.18 -18.13
CA ALA A 156 22.98 26.86 -17.62
C ALA A 156 21.91 25.81 -17.96
N LYS A 157 20.63 26.20 -17.90
CA LYS A 157 19.52 25.33 -18.31
C LYS A 157 19.59 24.99 -19.80
N SER A 158 19.82 26.00 -20.65
CA SER A 158 19.94 25.82 -22.10
C SER A 158 21.12 24.93 -22.45
N LEU A 159 22.30 25.17 -21.85
CA LEU A 159 23.49 24.33 -22.04
C LEU A 159 23.26 22.87 -21.66
N LYS A 160 22.58 22.60 -20.52
CA LYS A 160 22.22 21.25 -20.09
C LYS A 160 21.29 20.57 -21.11
N GLN A 161 20.27 21.28 -21.59
CA GLN A 161 19.34 20.75 -22.58
C GLN A 161 20.05 20.45 -23.92
N ASP A 162 20.92 21.34 -24.38
CA ASP A 162 21.66 21.13 -25.61
C ASP A 162 22.69 20.01 -25.51
N PHE A 163 23.33 19.86 -24.36
CA PHE A 163 24.21 18.72 -24.10
C PHE A 163 23.45 17.41 -24.19
N THR A 164 22.31 17.31 -23.46
CA THR A 164 21.48 16.10 -23.45
C THR A 164 20.95 15.75 -24.84
N ARG A 165 20.50 16.78 -25.60
CA ARG A 165 19.99 16.60 -26.96
C ARG A 165 21.08 16.10 -27.91
N ARG A 166 22.28 16.70 -27.87
CA ARG A 166 23.44 16.29 -28.69
C ARG A 166 23.88 14.87 -28.33
N PHE A 167 23.94 14.55 -27.06
CA PHE A 167 24.30 13.21 -26.61
C PHE A 167 23.28 12.15 -27.10
N ALA A 168 22.00 12.40 -26.94
CA ALA A 168 20.96 11.49 -27.41
C ALA A 168 20.98 11.33 -28.93
N ALA A 169 21.19 12.42 -29.68
CA ALA A 169 21.28 12.40 -31.14
C ALA A 169 22.51 11.62 -31.64
N ALA A 170 23.64 11.73 -30.95
CA ALA A 170 24.87 11.01 -31.31
C ALA A 170 24.80 9.53 -30.96
N ALA A 171 24.29 9.19 -29.76
CA ALA A 171 24.21 7.83 -29.27
C ALA A 171 23.07 7.03 -29.91
N LYS A 172 22.02 7.71 -30.41
CA LYS A 172 20.80 7.10 -31.00
C LYS A 172 20.31 5.86 -30.23
N PRO A 173 20.13 5.95 -28.88
CA PRO A 173 19.76 4.80 -28.09
C PRO A 173 18.32 4.38 -28.40
N ALA A 174 18.05 3.07 -28.40
CA ALA A 174 16.68 2.55 -28.51
C ALA A 174 15.82 2.91 -27.27
N ILE A 175 16.46 3.08 -26.12
CA ILE A 175 15.84 3.49 -24.86
C ILE A 175 16.78 4.46 -24.16
N LEU A 176 16.24 5.62 -23.76
CA LEU A 176 16.94 6.61 -22.94
C LEU A 176 16.29 6.66 -21.56
N TRP A 177 17.07 6.51 -20.51
CA TRP A 177 16.60 6.63 -19.13
C TRP A 177 17.11 7.92 -18.52
N ASP A 178 16.19 8.74 -18.05
CA ASP A 178 16.53 9.90 -17.23
C ASP A 178 16.31 9.55 -15.76
N ILE A 179 17.40 9.29 -15.05
CA ILE A 179 17.37 8.90 -13.65
C ILE A 179 17.41 10.14 -12.78
N GLY A 180 16.33 10.41 -12.05
CA GLY A 180 16.19 11.59 -11.20
C GLY A 180 15.64 12.81 -11.92
N CYS A 181 14.93 12.61 -13.03
CA CYS A 181 14.34 13.66 -13.86
C CYS A 181 13.31 14.55 -13.13
N ASN A 182 12.89 14.19 -11.93
CA ASN A 182 11.84 14.87 -11.14
C ASN A 182 10.52 14.96 -11.92
N THR A 183 10.12 16.15 -12.35
CA THR A 183 8.88 16.37 -13.11
C THR A 183 9.06 16.28 -14.62
N GLY A 184 10.24 16.01 -15.10
CA GLY A 184 10.57 15.85 -16.52
C GLY A 184 11.38 16.99 -17.10
#